data_663d19cdf5ad9696379daf02bdb3178d
#
_entry.id   663d19cdf5ad9696379daf02bdb3178d
#
_cell.length_a   1.000
_cell.length_b   1.000
_cell.length_c   1.000
_cell.angle_alpha   90.00
_cell.angle_beta   90.00
_cell.angle_gamma   90.00
#
_symmetry.space_group_name_H-M   'P 1'
#
loop_
_entity.id
_entity.type
_entity.pdbx_description
1 polymer ?
#
loop_
_entity_poly.entity_id
_entity_poly.type
_entity_poly.pdbx_seq_one_letter_code
_entity_poly.pdbx_strand_id
1 'polypeptide(L)'
;MINVIGLGNAGCEIAERFSQYPQYEVYKIDVSLKKQKNCFSMPSRKAVEEYESKFPARILTSLRKIQGDILFIVGGGGEVSSASLRILEAVSKNKIEVLYVKPDESIVSDDERLLDKISFGVLQQYARSGLFERLYLVSNSEIQRTVGNIPISKYYDTLNEIISSTIHMVNVYRNSKPTISSFPKESEVC
;
A
#
# COMPACT_ATOMS: atom_id res chain seq x y z
N MET A 1 1.62 12.30 12.90
CA MET A 1 1.54 12.36 11.41
C MET A 1 1.88 10.98 10.91
N ILE A 2 1.08 10.42 10.01
CA ILE A 2 1.29 9.10 9.39
C ILE A 2 1.84 9.32 7.99
N ASN A 3 2.92 8.64 7.65
CA ASN A 3 3.49 8.67 6.30
C ASN A 3 2.85 7.56 5.45
N VAL A 4 2.24 7.92 4.33
CA VAL A 4 1.63 6.96 3.41
C VAL A 4 2.55 6.78 2.21
N ILE A 5 3.04 5.57 1.99
CA ILE A 5 3.94 5.26 0.88
C ILE A 5 3.19 4.35 -0.10
N GLY A 6 2.85 4.84 -1.27
CA GLY A 6 2.25 4.06 -2.35
C GLY A 6 3.30 3.56 -3.34
N LEU A 7 3.27 2.26 -3.65
CA LEU A 7 4.13 1.62 -4.63
C LEU A 7 3.32 1.08 -5.81
N GLY A 8 3.76 1.43 -7.01
CA GLY A 8 3.09 1.07 -8.26
C GLY A 8 1.79 1.85 -8.49
N ASN A 9 1.12 1.63 -9.61
CA ASN A 9 -0.06 2.39 -10.00
C ASN A 9 -1.16 2.34 -8.92
N ALA A 10 -1.62 1.15 -8.55
CA ALA A 10 -2.69 1.00 -7.55
C ALA A 10 -2.30 1.60 -6.18
N GLY A 11 -1.08 1.33 -5.71
CA GLY A 11 -0.58 1.88 -4.45
C GLY A 11 -0.51 3.41 -4.47
N CYS A 12 -0.05 4.00 -5.58
CA CYS A 12 0.03 5.45 -5.75
C CYS A 12 -1.34 6.12 -5.82
N GLU A 13 -2.31 5.52 -6.51
CA GLU A 13 -3.67 6.05 -6.62
C GLU A 13 -4.42 6.02 -5.28
N ILE A 14 -4.28 4.95 -4.52
CA ILE A 14 -4.86 4.85 -3.18
C ILE A 14 -4.16 5.82 -2.23
N ALA A 15 -2.83 5.91 -2.26
CA ALA A 15 -2.06 6.82 -1.42
C ALA A 15 -2.44 8.29 -1.67
N GLU A 16 -2.66 8.69 -2.93
CA GLU A 16 -3.06 10.05 -3.29
C GLU A 16 -4.33 10.50 -2.58
N ARG A 17 -5.29 9.59 -2.34
CA ARG A 17 -6.54 9.93 -1.65
C ARG A 17 -6.35 10.33 -0.19
N PHE A 18 -5.23 9.92 0.42
CA PHE A 18 -4.89 10.37 1.77
C PHE A 18 -4.39 11.81 1.81
N SER A 19 -3.97 12.39 0.68
CA SER A 19 -3.48 13.78 0.61
C SER A 19 -4.54 14.83 0.97
N GLN A 20 -5.83 14.47 0.90
CA GLN A 20 -6.94 15.35 1.32
C GLN A 20 -7.01 15.54 2.85
N TYR A 21 -6.33 14.70 3.63
CA TYR A 21 -6.37 14.76 5.09
C TYR A 21 -5.03 15.26 5.65
N PRO A 22 -5.02 16.29 6.51
CA PRO A 22 -3.79 16.96 6.97
C PRO A 22 -2.90 16.09 7.88
N GLN A 23 -3.42 14.97 8.40
CA GLN A 23 -2.67 14.06 9.27
C GLN A 23 -1.75 13.11 8.51
N TYR A 24 -1.81 13.08 7.17
CA TYR A 24 -0.98 12.21 6.35
C TYR A 24 0.03 13.00 5.50
N GLU A 25 1.23 12.45 5.38
CA GLU A 25 2.19 12.87 4.36
C GLU A 25 2.35 11.75 3.33
N VAL A 26 2.07 12.05 2.06
CA VAL A 26 1.99 11.06 0.99
C VAL A 26 3.27 11.03 0.18
N TYR A 27 3.77 9.81 -0.06
CA TYR A 27 4.90 9.49 -0.92
C TYR A 27 4.47 8.50 -1.99
N LYS A 28 4.86 8.75 -3.23
CA LYS A 28 4.51 7.89 -4.38
C LYS A 28 5.75 7.39 -5.09
N ILE A 29 5.78 6.11 -5.42
CA ILE A 29 6.90 5.44 -6.09
C ILE A 29 6.35 4.62 -7.24
N ASP A 30 6.66 4.98 -8.48
CA ASP A 30 6.26 4.24 -9.68
C ASP A 30 7.14 4.60 -10.86
N VAL A 31 6.96 3.91 -11.99
CA VAL A 31 7.76 4.09 -13.22
C VAL A 31 7.44 5.41 -13.92
N SER A 32 6.19 5.84 -13.94
CA SER A 32 5.71 6.93 -14.80
C SER A 32 5.22 8.17 -14.05
N LEU A 33 5.80 8.47 -12.89
CA LEU A 33 5.37 9.61 -12.10
C LEU A 33 5.92 10.94 -12.62
N LYS A 34 5.05 11.95 -12.64
CA LYS A 34 5.46 13.34 -12.86
C LYS A 34 6.32 13.82 -11.70
N LYS A 35 7.28 14.72 -12.00
CA LYS A 35 8.17 15.30 -10.99
C LYS A 35 7.36 16.23 -10.06
N GLN A 36 7.09 15.77 -8.85
CA GLN A 36 6.40 16.50 -7.78
C GLN A 36 7.08 16.20 -6.43
N LYS A 37 6.74 17.00 -5.40
CA LYS A 37 7.21 16.72 -4.03
C LYS A 37 6.78 15.30 -3.63
N ASN A 38 7.70 14.55 -3.02
CA ASN A 38 7.48 13.18 -2.54
C ASN A 38 7.05 12.16 -3.63
N CYS A 39 7.23 12.50 -4.91
CA CYS A 39 6.99 11.59 -6.03
C CYS A 39 8.33 11.13 -6.61
N PHE A 40 8.54 9.82 -6.58
CA PHE A 40 9.79 9.18 -7.00
C PHE A 40 9.54 8.32 -8.25
N SER A 41 9.99 8.81 -9.39
CA SER A 41 9.94 8.02 -10.62
C SER A 41 11.13 7.06 -10.70
N MET A 42 10.84 5.81 -10.98
CA MET A 42 11.81 4.75 -11.26
C MET A 42 11.93 4.52 -12.77
N PRO A 43 13.08 4.07 -13.26
CA PRO A 43 13.19 3.63 -14.66
C PRO A 43 12.41 2.33 -14.86
N SER A 44 11.76 2.19 -16.03
CA SER A 44 11.16 0.93 -16.45
C SER A 44 12.23 -0.15 -16.58
N ARG A 45 11.88 -1.39 -16.23
CA ARG A 45 12.77 -2.55 -16.26
C ARG A 45 12.25 -3.59 -17.24
N LYS A 46 13.15 -4.45 -17.72
CA LYS A 46 12.80 -5.54 -18.63
C LYS A 46 12.38 -6.81 -17.89
N ALA A 47 12.91 -7.01 -16.70
CA ALA A 47 12.60 -8.16 -15.86
C ALA A 47 12.11 -7.67 -14.47
N VAL A 48 11.17 -8.39 -13.90
CA VAL A 48 10.52 -8.06 -12.63
C VAL A 48 11.54 -7.99 -11.48
N GLU A 49 12.50 -8.90 -11.45
CA GLU A 49 13.56 -8.96 -10.44
C GLU A 49 14.50 -7.74 -10.47
N GLU A 50 14.54 -7.03 -11.58
CA GLU A 50 15.37 -5.83 -11.70
C GLU A 50 14.79 -4.64 -10.91
N TYR A 51 13.50 -4.62 -10.62
CA TYR A 51 12.91 -3.58 -9.78
C TYR A 51 13.43 -3.66 -8.34
N GLU A 52 13.68 -4.85 -7.84
CA GLU A 52 14.30 -5.06 -6.55
C GLU A 52 15.84 -4.88 -6.61
N SER A 53 16.51 -5.65 -7.48
CA SER A 53 17.98 -5.73 -7.51
C SER A 53 18.65 -4.43 -7.96
N LYS A 54 17.99 -3.65 -8.82
CA LYS A 54 18.47 -2.36 -9.34
C LYS A 54 17.64 -1.17 -8.85
N PHE A 55 17.09 -1.26 -7.63
CA PHE A 55 16.30 -0.18 -7.05
C PHE A 55 17.15 1.10 -6.86
N PRO A 56 16.64 2.31 -7.25
CA PRO A 56 17.46 3.52 -7.23
C PRO A 56 17.86 3.95 -5.81
N ALA A 57 19.17 3.99 -5.56
CA ALA A 57 19.73 4.36 -4.25
C ALA A 57 19.26 5.73 -3.74
N ARG A 58 19.04 6.70 -4.65
CA ARG A 58 18.50 8.03 -4.32
C ARG A 58 17.14 7.96 -3.61
N ILE A 59 16.27 7.04 -4.05
CA ILE A 59 14.95 6.84 -3.44
C ILE A 59 15.12 6.28 -2.04
N LEU A 60 15.94 5.24 -1.87
CA LEU A 60 16.23 4.66 -0.55
C LEU A 60 16.78 5.70 0.42
N THR A 61 17.69 6.57 -0.05
CA THR A 61 18.25 7.66 0.78
C THR A 61 17.16 8.64 1.23
N SER A 62 16.18 8.92 0.39
CA SER A 62 15.05 9.78 0.74
C SER A 62 14.10 9.09 1.73
N LEU A 63 13.77 7.83 1.50
CA LEU A 63 12.91 7.05 2.37
C LEU A 63 13.48 6.85 3.79
N ARG A 64 14.80 6.64 3.90
CA ARG A 64 15.48 6.50 5.20
C ARG A 64 15.40 7.75 6.10
N LYS A 65 15.02 8.90 5.55
CA LYS A 65 14.81 10.13 6.31
C LYS A 65 13.41 10.24 6.90
N ILE A 66 12.49 9.42 6.47
CA ILE A 66 11.10 9.38 6.96
C ILE A 66 11.11 8.93 8.42
N GLN A 67 10.39 9.65 9.27
CA GLN A 67 10.22 9.35 10.68
C GLN A 67 8.74 9.29 11.05
N GLY A 68 8.39 8.40 11.98
CA GLY A 68 7.02 8.21 12.46
C GLY A 68 6.34 7.01 11.81
N ASP A 69 5.05 6.85 12.08
CA ASP A 69 4.27 5.70 11.59
C ASP A 69 4.16 5.70 10.06
N ILE A 70 4.25 4.52 9.48
CA ILE A 70 4.19 4.32 8.03
C ILE A 70 3.04 3.37 7.67
N LEU A 71 2.22 3.81 6.72
CA LEU A 71 1.30 2.96 5.98
C LEU A 71 1.88 2.73 4.58
N PHE A 72 2.38 1.51 4.34
CA PHE A 72 2.89 1.11 3.03
C PHE A 72 1.78 0.45 2.22
N ILE A 73 1.48 0.97 1.04
CA ILE A 73 0.40 0.50 0.16
C ILE A 73 0.98 -0.08 -1.12
N VAL A 74 0.62 -1.32 -1.42
CA VAL A 74 1.07 -2.01 -2.64
C VAL A 74 -0.04 -2.89 -3.20
N GLY A 75 -0.18 -2.87 -4.52
CA GLY A 75 -1.05 -3.79 -5.26
C GLY A 75 -0.31 -5.08 -5.62
N GLY A 76 -1.02 -6.17 -5.64
CA GLY A 76 -0.52 -7.49 -6.07
C GLY A 76 -0.10 -7.55 -7.54
N GLY A 77 -0.20 -8.15 -8.42
CA GLY A 77 -0.04 -8.28 -9.87
C GLY A 77 0.88 -7.27 -10.60
N GLY A 78 1.32 -6.20 -9.97
CA GLY A 78 2.18 -5.19 -10.60
C GLY A 78 3.66 -5.58 -10.53
N GLU A 79 4.41 -5.44 -11.64
CA GLU A 79 5.84 -5.74 -11.68
C GLU A 79 6.66 -4.96 -10.64
N VAL A 80 6.26 -3.71 -10.40
CA VAL A 80 6.93 -2.80 -9.45
C VAL A 80 6.77 -3.29 -8.00
N SER A 81 5.76 -4.13 -7.71
CA SER A 81 5.54 -4.69 -6.36
C SER A 81 6.71 -5.53 -5.86
N SER A 82 7.53 -6.09 -6.77
CA SER A 82 8.76 -6.81 -6.41
C SER A 82 9.78 -5.94 -5.64
N ALA A 83 9.69 -4.60 -5.77
CA ALA A 83 10.55 -3.67 -5.03
C ALA A 83 10.12 -3.45 -3.57
N SER A 84 9.01 -4.03 -3.11
CA SER A 84 8.44 -3.82 -1.76
C SER A 84 9.47 -4.00 -0.66
N LEU A 85 10.30 -5.05 -0.74
CA LEU A 85 11.29 -5.35 0.29
C LEU A 85 12.34 -4.27 0.45
N ARG A 86 12.83 -3.70 -0.65
CA ARG A 86 13.81 -2.62 -0.60
C ARG A 86 13.26 -1.37 0.09
N ILE A 87 11.97 -1.11 -0.09
CA ILE A 87 11.30 0.01 0.56
C ILE A 87 11.12 -0.29 2.05
N LEU A 88 10.58 -1.46 2.39
CA LEU A 88 10.36 -1.87 3.78
C LEU A 88 11.67 -1.90 4.58
N GLU A 89 12.77 -2.43 4.00
CA GLU A 89 14.10 -2.35 4.61
C GLU A 89 14.56 -0.91 4.85
N ALA A 90 14.34 -0.01 3.89
CA ALA A 90 14.76 1.37 4.01
C ALA A 90 14.06 2.11 5.15
N VAL A 91 12.82 1.75 5.45
CA VAL A 91 11.98 2.37 6.49
C VAL A 91 11.84 1.53 7.76
N SER A 92 12.58 0.44 7.89
CA SER A 92 12.46 -0.56 8.98
C SER A 92 12.66 -0.02 10.39
N LYS A 93 13.19 1.20 10.54
CA LYS A 93 13.32 1.88 11.85
C LYS A 93 12.01 2.47 12.36
N ASN A 94 10.99 2.50 11.52
CA ASN A 94 9.69 3.08 11.82
C ASN A 94 8.68 1.97 12.14
N LYS A 95 7.58 2.37 12.74
CA LYS A 95 6.41 1.51 12.90
C LYS A 95 5.69 1.39 11.56
N ILE A 96 5.65 0.18 11.00
CA ILE A 96 5.14 -0.06 9.65
C ILE A 96 3.85 -0.87 9.70
N GLU A 97 2.84 -0.42 8.99
CA GLU A 97 1.66 -1.19 8.62
C GLU A 97 1.63 -1.33 7.09
N VAL A 98 1.25 -2.48 6.58
CA VAL A 98 1.19 -2.77 5.15
C VAL A 98 -0.26 -2.94 4.73
N LEU A 99 -0.67 -2.23 3.69
CA LEU A 99 -1.93 -2.44 3.00
C LEU A 99 -1.65 -3.13 1.66
N TYR A 100 -2.00 -4.39 1.57
CA TYR A 100 -1.88 -5.18 0.35
C TYR A 100 -3.21 -5.27 -0.36
N VAL A 101 -3.25 -4.82 -1.61
CA VAL A 101 -4.44 -4.84 -2.45
C VAL A 101 -4.35 -6.00 -3.43
N LYS A 102 -5.13 -7.04 -3.18
CA LYS A 102 -5.23 -8.20 -4.06
C LYS A 102 -6.04 -7.86 -5.30
N PRO A 103 -5.52 -8.11 -6.51
CA PRO A 103 -6.26 -7.87 -7.74
C PRO A 103 -7.48 -8.80 -7.85
N ASP A 104 -8.40 -8.46 -8.72
CA ASP A 104 -9.48 -9.38 -9.11
C ASP A 104 -8.93 -10.42 -10.09
N GLU A 105 -8.82 -11.66 -9.63
CA GLU A 105 -8.26 -12.77 -10.41
C GLU A 105 -9.06 -13.06 -11.70
N SER A 106 -10.30 -12.59 -11.81
CA SER A 106 -11.14 -12.82 -13.02
C SER A 106 -10.78 -11.92 -14.20
N ILE A 107 -10.10 -10.78 -13.93
CA ILE A 107 -9.79 -9.74 -14.93
C ILE A 107 -8.29 -9.56 -15.19
N VAL A 108 -7.42 -10.18 -14.41
CA VAL A 108 -5.96 -10.08 -14.57
C VAL A 108 -5.40 -11.27 -15.35
N SER A 109 -4.25 -11.07 -15.98
CA SER A 109 -3.51 -12.10 -16.69
C SER A 109 -2.92 -13.17 -15.76
N ASP A 110 -2.48 -14.29 -16.32
CA ASP A 110 -1.81 -15.36 -15.55
C ASP A 110 -0.49 -14.91 -14.94
N ASP A 111 0.24 -14.04 -15.64
CA ASP A 111 1.49 -13.45 -15.13
C ASP A 111 1.22 -12.55 -13.92
N GLU A 112 0.18 -11.71 -13.98
CA GLU A 112 -0.22 -10.86 -12.85
C GLU A 112 -0.71 -11.69 -11.66
N ARG A 113 -1.42 -12.80 -11.89
CA ARG A 113 -1.81 -13.75 -10.82
C ARG A 113 -0.59 -14.41 -10.18
N LEU A 114 0.41 -14.76 -10.97
CA LEU A 114 1.65 -15.34 -10.46
C LEU A 114 2.42 -14.31 -9.61
N LEU A 115 2.54 -13.07 -10.10
CA LEU A 115 3.16 -11.98 -9.37
C LEU A 115 2.44 -11.68 -8.05
N ASP A 116 1.10 -11.69 -8.05
CA ASP A 116 0.29 -11.53 -6.83
C ASP A 116 0.62 -12.62 -5.79
N LYS A 117 0.63 -13.88 -6.21
CA LYS A 117 0.95 -15.00 -5.32
C LYS A 117 2.36 -14.90 -4.73
N ILE A 118 3.35 -14.54 -5.56
CA ILE A 118 4.74 -14.39 -5.11
C ILE A 118 4.86 -13.22 -4.15
N SER A 119 4.37 -12.05 -4.52
CA SER A 119 4.45 -10.83 -3.70
C SER A 119 3.75 -10.99 -2.36
N PHE A 120 2.55 -11.58 -2.37
CA PHE A 120 1.81 -11.85 -1.14
C PHE A 120 2.52 -12.87 -0.25
N GLY A 121 3.02 -13.98 -0.83
CA GLY A 121 3.78 -15.00 -0.10
C GLY A 121 5.02 -14.43 0.58
N VAL A 122 5.75 -13.57 -0.10
CA VAL A 122 6.92 -12.87 0.45
C VAL A 122 6.50 -11.96 1.61
N LEU A 123 5.48 -11.12 1.44
CA LEU A 123 4.99 -10.22 2.49
C LEU A 123 4.49 -11.00 3.72
N GLN A 124 3.84 -12.16 3.54
CA GLN A 124 3.45 -13.03 4.65
C GLN A 124 4.65 -13.53 5.46
N GLN A 125 5.76 -13.90 4.81
CA GLN A 125 6.96 -14.32 5.52
C GLN A 125 7.55 -13.16 6.34
N TYR A 126 7.56 -11.95 5.78
CA TYR A 126 8.02 -10.76 6.50
C TYR A 126 7.10 -10.35 7.65
N ALA A 127 5.78 -10.54 7.51
CA ALA A 127 4.84 -10.38 8.61
C ALA A 127 5.20 -11.31 9.79
N ARG A 128 5.50 -12.57 9.49
CA ARG A 128 5.92 -13.56 10.50
C ARG A 128 7.26 -13.22 11.14
N SER A 129 8.15 -12.55 10.44
CA SER A 129 9.45 -12.12 10.98
C SER A 129 9.40 -10.87 11.86
N GLY A 130 8.24 -10.21 11.94
CA GLY A 130 8.07 -8.99 12.72
C GLY A 130 8.64 -7.73 12.06
N LEU A 131 8.90 -7.74 10.75
CA LEU A 131 9.38 -6.56 10.01
C LEU A 131 8.35 -5.42 10.02
N PHE A 132 7.07 -5.74 10.10
CA PHE A 132 5.99 -4.78 10.22
C PHE A 132 4.89 -5.29 11.18
N GLU A 133 4.12 -4.37 11.74
CA GLU A 133 3.17 -4.69 12.79
C GLU A 133 1.87 -5.33 12.30
N ARG A 134 1.41 -4.90 11.11
CA ARG A 134 0.12 -5.35 10.55
C ARG A 134 0.18 -5.48 9.05
N LEU A 135 -0.57 -6.46 8.54
CA LEU A 135 -0.86 -6.63 7.13
C LEU A 135 -2.37 -6.57 6.94
N TYR A 136 -2.85 -5.48 6.35
CA TYR A 136 -4.22 -5.38 5.87
C TYR A 136 -4.30 -6.01 4.49
N LEU A 137 -5.10 -7.04 4.35
CA LEU A 137 -5.39 -7.67 3.07
C LEU A 137 -6.74 -7.21 2.57
N VAL A 138 -6.75 -6.55 1.43
CA VAL A 138 -7.97 -6.10 0.76
C VAL A 138 -8.07 -6.76 -0.60
N SER A 139 -9.22 -7.34 -0.91
CA SER A 139 -9.49 -7.99 -2.20
C SER A 139 -10.46 -7.14 -3.03
N ASN A 140 -10.05 -6.76 -4.24
CA ASN A 140 -10.91 -6.01 -5.16
C ASN A 140 -12.19 -6.77 -5.50
N SER A 141 -12.12 -8.10 -5.67
CA SER A 141 -13.29 -8.93 -5.94
C SER A 141 -14.29 -8.96 -4.77
N GLU A 142 -13.80 -8.98 -3.52
CA GLU A 142 -14.68 -8.96 -2.34
C GLU A 142 -15.36 -7.59 -2.16
N ILE A 143 -14.64 -6.50 -2.40
CA ILE A 143 -15.24 -5.16 -2.39
C ILE A 143 -16.34 -5.08 -3.46
N GLN A 144 -16.04 -5.54 -4.69
CA GLN A 144 -17.02 -5.54 -5.78
C GLN A 144 -18.28 -6.32 -5.42
N ARG A 145 -18.17 -7.50 -4.81
CA ARG A 145 -19.32 -8.28 -4.35
C ARG A 145 -20.18 -7.51 -3.35
N THR A 146 -19.54 -6.74 -2.48
CA THR A 146 -20.23 -5.98 -1.43
C THR A 146 -20.94 -4.76 -2.00
N VAL A 147 -20.31 -4.07 -2.95
CA VAL A 147 -20.84 -2.83 -3.55
C VAL A 147 -21.84 -3.10 -4.67
N GLY A 148 -21.75 -4.26 -5.32
CA GLY A 148 -22.60 -4.64 -6.45
C GLY A 148 -22.07 -4.12 -7.79
N ASN A 149 -22.97 -3.73 -8.70
CA ASN A 149 -22.59 -3.34 -10.07
C ASN A 149 -21.91 -1.99 -10.11
N ILE A 150 -20.62 -1.99 -10.38
CA ILE A 150 -19.82 -0.77 -10.60
C ILE A 150 -19.61 -0.62 -12.12
N PRO A 151 -19.89 0.56 -12.71
CA PRO A 151 -19.52 0.82 -14.10
C PRO A 151 -18.02 0.63 -14.34
N ILE A 152 -17.64 -0.03 -15.45
CA ILE A 152 -16.23 -0.32 -15.77
C ILE A 152 -15.37 0.94 -15.74
N SER A 153 -15.88 2.06 -16.24
CA SER A 153 -15.16 3.35 -16.25
C SER A 153 -14.88 3.93 -14.87
N LYS A 154 -15.57 3.48 -13.82
CA LYS A 154 -15.41 3.93 -12.43
C LYS A 154 -14.91 2.83 -11.50
N TYR A 155 -14.58 1.66 -12.04
CA TYR A 155 -14.27 0.48 -11.26
C TYR A 155 -13.14 0.75 -10.25
N TYR A 156 -11.95 1.03 -10.73
CA TYR A 156 -10.79 1.28 -9.85
C TYR A 156 -10.95 2.54 -9.00
N ASP A 157 -11.58 3.58 -9.53
CA ASP A 157 -11.83 4.81 -8.78
C ASP A 157 -12.72 4.55 -7.55
N THR A 158 -13.80 3.79 -7.73
CA THR A 158 -14.71 3.40 -6.64
C THR A 158 -14.02 2.49 -5.62
N LEU A 159 -13.26 1.48 -6.09
CA LEU A 159 -12.54 0.58 -5.18
C LEU A 159 -11.51 1.36 -4.34
N ASN A 160 -10.70 2.19 -4.99
CA ASN A 160 -9.68 2.98 -4.32
C ASN A 160 -10.26 3.94 -3.29
N GLU A 161 -11.45 4.54 -3.58
CA GLU A 161 -12.18 5.38 -2.62
C GLU A 161 -12.62 4.58 -1.38
N ILE A 162 -13.21 3.41 -1.58
CA ILE A 162 -13.67 2.55 -0.49
C ILE A 162 -12.48 2.11 0.37
N ILE A 163 -11.38 1.69 -0.25
CA ILE A 163 -10.19 1.25 0.46
C ILE A 163 -9.61 2.39 1.30
N SER A 164 -9.38 3.55 0.68
CA SER A 164 -8.77 4.68 1.36
C SER A 164 -9.64 5.22 2.50
N SER A 165 -10.95 5.36 2.28
CA SER A 165 -11.88 5.84 3.31
C SER A 165 -12.00 4.85 4.48
N THR A 166 -12.02 3.54 4.21
CA THR A 166 -12.07 2.50 5.25
C THR A 166 -10.81 2.52 6.11
N ILE A 167 -9.63 2.53 5.49
CA ILE A 167 -8.36 2.60 6.22
C ILE A 167 -8.23 3.92 6.98
N HIS A 168 -8.70 5.04 6.39
CA HIS A 168 -8.73 6.31 7.09
C HIS A 168 -9.61 6.24 8.35
N MET A 169 -10.82 5.68 8.28
CA MET A 169 -11.69 5.51 9.45
C MET A 169 -11.03 4.63 10.52
N VAL A 170 -10.40 3.52 10.15
CA VAL A 170 -9.65 2.67 11.09
C VAL A 170 -8.54 3.46 11.79
N ASN A 171 -7.77 4.24 11.03
CA ASN A 171 -6.70 5.07 11.59
C ASN A 171 -7.24 6.16 12.53
N VAL A 172 -8.33 6.83 12.18
CA VAL A 172 -8.97 7.81 13.03
C VAL A 172 -9.47 7.16 14.33
N TYR A 173 -10.15 6.03 14.23
CA TYR A 173 -10.65 5.31 15.41
C TYR A 173 -9.52 4.91 16.37
N ARG A 174 -8.43 4.37 15.85
CA ARG A 174 -7.27 3.92 16.66
C ARG A 174 -6.48 5.05 17.31
N ASN A 175 -6.45 6.22 16.67
CA ASN A 175 -5.68 7.38 17.14
C ASN A 175 -6.55 8.42 17.87
N SER A 176 -7.87 8.24 17.92
CA SER A 176 -8.78 9.11 18.64
C SER A 176 -8.96 8.64 20.08
N LYS A 177 -8.96 9.59 21.03
CA LYS A 177 -9.38 9.30 22.40
C LYS A 177 -10.91 9.34 22.44
N PRO A 178 -11.58 8.26 22.85
CA PRO A 178 -13.03 8.27 22.95
C PRO A 178 -13.48 9.34 23.96
N THR A 179 -14.42 10.18 23.55
CA THR A 179 -15.00 11.21 24.41
C THR A 179 -15.95 10.59 25.47
N ILE A 180 -16.43 9.39 25.20
CA ILE A 180 -17.28 8.58 26.08
C ILE A 180 -16.64 7.18 26.14
N SER A 181 -16.35 6.70 27.35
CA SER A 181 -15.59 5.46 27.62
C SER A 181 -16.32 4.15 27.33
N SER A 182 -17.35 4.14 26.49
CA SER A 182 -18.24 2.99 26.27
C SER A 182 -17.83 2.05 25.12
N PHE A 183 -16.81 2.39 24.33
CA PHE A 183 -16.34 1.50 23.27
C PHE A 183 -15.15 0.66 23.74
N PRO A 184 -15.21 -0.67 23.60
CA PRO A 184 -14.07 -1.53 23.89
C PRO A 184 -12.90 -1.17 22.96
N LYS A 185 -11.67 -1.28 23.49
CA LYS A 185 -10.49 -1.21 22.64
C LYS A 185 -10.60 -2.29 21.55
N GLU A 186 -10.09 -1.94 20.36
CA GLU A 186 -9.97 -2.88 19.26
C GLU A 186 -9.37 -4.19 19.79
N SER A 187 -10.13 -5.29 19.70
CA SER A 187 -9.58 -6.60 20.00
C SER A 187 -8.50 -6.91 18.98
N GLU A 188 -7.30 -7.23 19.42
CA GLU A 188 -6.27 -7.77 18.57
C GLU A 188 -6.77 -9.15 18.07
N VAL A 189 -7.32 -9.14 16.87
CA VAL A 189 -7.63 -10.39 16.18
C VAL A 189 -6.32 -10.83 15.54
N CYS A 190 -5.72 -11.85 16.14
CA CYS A 190 -4.55 -12.52 15.58
C CYS A 190 -4.91 -13.32 14.33
#